data_ee9208b220e5ad3a3a4eb86c55643435
#
_entry.id   ee9208b220e5ad3a3a4eb86c55643435
#
_cell.length_a   1.000
_cell.length_b   1.000
_cell.length_c   1.000
_cell.angle_alpha   90.00
_cell.angle_beta   90.00
_cell.angle_gamma   90.00
#
_symmetry.space_group_name_H-M   'P 1'
#
loop_
_entity.id
_entity.type
_entity.pdbx_description
1 polymer ?
#
loop_
_entity_poly.entity_id
_entity_poly.type
_entity_poly.pdbx_seq_one_letter_code
_entity_poly.pdbx_strand_id
1 'polypeptide(L)'
;MKRKIILLFSLFTVTVLAMSYLQEEPKKFTVVIDAGHGGKDPGALGKSSQEKDVALAVALNLGKLIQDSLKDVNVLYTRKTDVFVELHKRAQVANDARADLFISIHCNSSVQTAASGSETYVMGLHANDRNMNVAKRENEVIAKESDNDIYEGFDLNSPETKILLENFQSAYLLNSANLASKIQNEFENYVKRKNRGIHQAGFIVLWKTNLPSVLVELGFISNLAEEKYLTSKEGQKSVAEGMYRAFKQYKSELR
;
A
#
# COMPACT_ATOMS: atom_id res chain seq x y z
N MET A 1 13.32 40.07 51.15
CA MET A 1 12.16 39.65 50.36
C MET A 1 12.42 39.76 48.85
N LYS A 2 12.88 40.87 48.29
CA LYS A 2 13.09 41.05 46.84
C LYS A 2 13.99 40.00 46.15
N ARG A 3 15.08 39.56 46.79
CA ARG A 3 15.97 38.53 46.21
C ARG A 3 15.36 37.13 46.12
N LYS A 4 14.48 36.73 47.05
CA LYS A 4 13.81 35.41 46.99
C LYS A 4 12.72 35.39 45.92
N ILE A 5 12.06 36.53 45.64
CA ILE A 5 11.05 36.64 44.56
C ILE A 5 11.70 36.55 43.19
N ILE A 6 12.87 37.14 42.98
CA ILE A 6 13.61 37.07 41.72
C ILE A 6 14.08 35.61 41.41
N LEU A 7 14.57 34.88 42.45
CA LEU A 7 14.96 33.49 42.32
C LEU A 7 13.77 32.57 41.97
N LEU A 8 12.58 32.79 42.56
CA LEU A 8 11.37 32.06 42.27
C LEU A 8 10.85 32.34 40.84
N PHE A 9 10.96 33.58 40.36
CA PHE A 9 10.56 33.94 38.99
C PHE A 9 11.52 33.38 37.94
N SER A 10 12.85 33.35 38.20
CA SER A 10 13.80 32.74 37.30
C SER A 10 13.67 31.20 37.24
N LEU A 11 13.37 30.55 38.36
CA LEU A 11 13.11 29.10 38.37
C LEU A 11 11.83 28.74 37.61
N PHE A 12 10.77 29.55 37.75
CA PHE A 12 9.50 29.35 37.00
C PHE A 12 9.69 29.55 35.50
N THR A 13 10.45 30.56 35.06
CA THR A 13 10.74 30.78 33.64
C THR A 13 11.59 29.66 33.01
N VAL A 14 12.57 29.12 33.76
CA VAL A 14 13.40 28.00 33.31
C VAL A 14 12.56 26.71 33.20
N THR A 15 11.63 26.46 34.13
CA THR A 15 10.75 25.29 34.05
C THR A 15 9.73 25.39 32.92
N VAL A 16 9.19 26.56 32.63
CA VAL A 16 8.28 26.78 31.50
C VAL A 16 9.00 26.64 30.16
N LEU A 17 10.24 27.15 30.04
CA LEU A 17 11.08 26.94 28.88
C LEU A 17 11.49 25.46 28.70
N ALA A 18 11.81 24.75 29.79
CA ALA A 18 12.15 23.32 29.73
C ALA A 18 10.93 22.47 29.35
N MET A 19 9.73 22.81 29.79
CA MET A 19 8.48 22.13 29.39
C MET A 19 8.14 22.35 27.91
N SER A 20 8.43 23.50 27.33
CA SER A 20 8.22 23.75 25.90
C SER A 20 9.22 22.99 25.02
N TYR A 21 10.42 22.66 25.54
CA TYR A 21 11.40 21.81 24.83
C TYR A 21 11.07 20.31 24.85
N LEU A 22 10.17 19.87 25.74
CA LEU A 22 9.75 18.45 25.85
C LEU A 22 8.45 18.15 25.13
N GLN A 23 7.88 19.10 24.39
CA GLN A 23 6.73 18.85 23.58
C GLN A 23 7.19 18.06 22.34
N GLU A 24 7.24 16.72 22.46
CA GLU A 24 7.43 15.85 21.29
C GLU A 24 6.35 16.21 20.26
N GLU A 25 6.79 16.53 19.05
CA GLU A 25 5.87 16.69 17.92
C GLU A 25 4.98 15.45 17.84
N PRO A 26 3.67 15.61 17.70
CA PRO A 26 2.78 14.47 17.63
C PRO A 26 3.22 13.55 16.48
N LYS A 27 3.39 12.26 16.78
CA LYS A 27 3.80 11.26 15.79
C LYS A 27 2.87 11.34 14.58
N LYS A 28 3.44 11.66 13.43
CA LYS A 28 2.71 11.68 12.16
C LYS A 28 2.32 10.26 11.77
N PHE A 29 1.13 10.10 11.21
CA PHE A 29 0.72 8.85 10.59
C PHE A 29 1.61 8.60 9.37
N THR A 30 2.27 7.45 9.29
CA THR A 30 3.17 7.11 8.19
C THR A 30 2.53 6.07 7.28
N VAL A 31 2.36 6.42 6.01
CA VAL A 31 1.93 5.49 4.95
C VAL A 31 3.06 5.23 3.97
N VAL A 32 3.27 3.95 3.66
CA VAL A 32 4.18 3.54 2.58
C VAL A 32 3.34 3.19 1.36
N ILE A 33 3.63 3.84 0.24
CA ILE A 33 3.02 3.57 -1.06
C ILE A 33 4.03 2.78 -1.88
N ASP A 34 3.66 1.58 -2.22
CA ASP A 34 4.44 0.67 -3.05
C ASP A 34 3.92 0.72 -4.49
N ALA A 35 4.75 1.14 -5.41
CA ALA A 35 4.48 1.00 -6.83
C ALA A 35 5.00 -0.37 -7.29
N GLY A 36 4.11 -1.31 -7.60
CA GLY A 36 4.48 -2.65 -8.03
C GLY A 36 5.47 -2.67 -9.20
N HIS A 37 6.28 -3.72 -9.29
CA HIS A 37 7.26 -3.94 -10.36
C HIS A 37 8.32 -2.83 -10.47
N GLY A 38 8.91 -2.63 -11.66
CA GLY A 38 9.90 -1.58 -11.92
C GLY A 38 11.22 -2.09 -12.50
N GLY A 39 11.94 -1.23 -13.22
CA GLY A 39 13.20 -1.58 -13.88
C GLY A 39 13.08 -2.77 -14.82
N LYS A 40 13.82 -3.83 -14.52
CA LYS A 40 13.81 -5.09 -15.30
C LYS A 40 12.51 -5.91 -15.19
N ASP A 41 11.62 -5.54 -14.28
CA ASP A 41 10.32 -6.19 -14.12
C ASP A 41 9.20 -5.31 -14.66
N PRO A 42 8.64 -5.60 -15.84
CA PRO A 42 7.57 -4.80 -16.43
C PRO A 42 6.20 -5.00 -15.76
N GLY A 43 6.01 -6.08 -14.98
CA GLY A 43 4.70 -6.55 -14.56
C GLY A 43 3.86 -7.08 -15.72
N ALA A 44 2.55 -7.04 -15.58
CA ALA A 44 1.63 -7.40 -16.62
C ALA A 44 1.76 -6.48 -17.85
N LEU A 45 1.59 -7.06 -19.04
CA LEU A 45 1.70 -6.34 -20.30
C LEU A 45 0.31 -6.04 -20.88
N GLY A 46 0.09 -4.77 -21.20
CA GLY A 46 -0.97 -4.32 -22.07
C GLY A 46 -0.57 -4.50 -23.55
N LYS A 47 -1.38 -3.98 -24.46
CA LYS A 47 -1.06 -3.96 -25.89
C LYS A 47 0.14 -3.03 -26.20
N SER A 48 0.24 -1.93 -25.48
CA SER A 48 1.23 -0.85 -25.70
C SER A 48 1.83 -0.29 -24.42
N SER A 49 1.49 -0.84 -23.27
CA SER A 49 1.86 -0.35 -21.96
C SER A 49 2.36 -1.45 -21.04
N GLN A 50 3.01 -1.06 -19.96
CA GLN A 50 3.50 -1.94 -18.92
C GLN A 50 2.87 -1.54 -17.58
N GLU A 51 2.56 -2.52 -16.76
CA GLU A 51 1.99 -2.31 -15.43
C GLU A 51 2.85 -1.39 -14.56
N LYS A 52 4.18 -1.59 -14.57
CA LYS A 52 5.12 -0.80 -13.76
C LYS A 52 4.98 0.70 -13.94
N ASP A 53 4.63 1.15 -15.16
CA ASP A 53 4.48 2.58 -15.48
C ASP A 53 3.18 3.14 -14.92
N VAL A 54 2.08 2.38 -15.04
CA VAL A 54 0.78 2.74 -14.48
C VAL A 54 0.85 2.77 -12.95
N ALA A 55 1.41 1.72 -12.34
CA ALA A 55 1.57 1.62 -10.90
C ALA A 55 2.38 2.79 -10.34
N LEU A 56 3.49 3.16 -10.98
CA LEU A 56 4.31 4.30 -10.57
C LEU A 56 3.55 5.62 -10.69
N ALA A 57 2.87 5.85 -11.81
CA ALA A 57 2.14 7.09 -12.03
C ALA A 57 1.01 7.29 -10.99
N VAL A 58 0.25 6.22 -10.70
CA VAL A 58 -0.83 6.27 -9.69
C VAL A 58 -0.26 6.44 -8.28
N ALA A 59 0.83 5.73 -7.94
CA ALA A 59 1.50 5.85 -6.65
C ALA A 59 1.96 7.29 -6.37
N LEU A 60 2.59 7.94 -7.35
CA LEU A 60 3.05 9.33 -7.23
C LEU A 60 1.87 10.31 -7.11
N ASN A 61 0.80 10.11 -7.89
CA ASN A 61 -0.41 10.92 -7.80
C ASN A 61 -1.08 10.79 -6.41
N LEU A 62 -1.23 9.56 -5.91
CA LEU A 62 -1.79 9.30 -4.59
C LEU A 62 -0.98 9.97 -3.48
N GLY A 63 0.32 9.76 -3.49
CA GLY A 63 1.18 10.34 -2.47
C GLY A 63 1.23 11.86 -2.50
N LYS A 64 1.18 12.46 -3.70
CA LYS A 64 1.05 13.92 -3.84
C LYS A 64 -0.26 14.43 -3.24
N LEU A 65 -1.40 13.78 -3.52
CA LEU A 65 -2.69 14.15 -2.94
C LEU A 65 -2.68 14.09 -1.41
N ILE A 66 -2.07 13.04 -0.83
CA ILE A 66 -1.94 12.90 0.61
C ILE A 66 -1.07 14.02 1.20
N GLN A 67 0.13 14.24 0.65
CA GLN A 67 1.09 15.25 1.14
C GLN A 67 0.55 16.68 1.06
N ASP A 68 -0.16 17.00 -0.02
CA ASP A 68 -0.75 18.33 -0.22
C ASP A 68 -1.89 18.61 0.77
N SER A 69 -2.67 17.57 1.11
CA SER A 69 -3.94 17.72 1.85
C SER A 69 -3.85 17.38 3.35
N LEU A 70 -2.94 16.50 3.76
CA LEU A 70 -2.86 15.96 5.12
C LEU A 70 -1.46 16.20 5.71
N LYS A 71 -1.31 17.29 6.46
CA LYS A 71 -0.01 17.71 7.01
C LYS A 71 0.48 16.84 8.17
N ASP A 72 -0.42 16.09 8.77
CA ASP A 72 -0.17 15.11 9.84
C ASP A 72 0.13 13.70 9.29
N VAL A 73 0.38 13.57 7.98
CA VAL A 73 0.74 12.32 7.32
C VAL A 73 2.15 12.42 6.72
N ASN A 74 2.96 11.41 6.99
CA ASN A 74 4.24 11.17 6.32
C ASN A 74 4.04 10.12 5.22
N VAL A 75 4.48 10.43 3.99
CA VAL A 75 4.37 9.53 2.83
C VAL A 75 5.75 9.07 2.42
N LEU A 76 5.95 7.77 2.47
CA LEU A 76 7.13 7.08 1.97
C LEU A 76 6.76 6.27 0.72
N TYR A 77 7.76 5.97 -0.11
CA TYR A 77 7.58 5.19 -1.33
C TYR A 77 8.64 4.10 -1.39
N THR A 78 8.29 2.95 -1.92
CA THR A 78 9.28 1.91 -2.24
C THR A 78 10.15 2.31 -3.42
N ARG A 79 9.56 2.99 -4.41
CA ARG A 79 10.25 3.62 -5.54
C ARG A 79 9.53 4.88 -6.02
N LYS A 80 10.29 5.81 -6.59
CA LYS A 80 9.79 7.06 -7.22
C LYS A 80 10.18 7.18 -8.69
N THR A 81 10.93 6.22 -9.19
CA THR A 81 11.43 6.14 -10.57
C THR A 81 11.29 4.72 -11.08
N ASP A 82 11.61 4.47 -12.35
CA ASP A 82 11.61 3.14 -12.94
C ASP A 82 12.86 2.35 -12.53
N VAL A 83 12.88 1.89 -11.28
CA VAL A 83 13.93 1.02 -10.71
C VAL A 83 13.31 -0.27 -10.19
N PHE A 84 14.08 -1.35 -10.26
CA PHE A 84 13.70 -2.64 -9.68
C PHE A 84 13.92 -2.62 -8.17
N VAL A 85 12.91 -3.03 -7.40
CA VAL A 85 12.99 -3.19 -5.94
C VAL A 85 12.47 -4.59 -5.59
N GLU A 86 13.28 -5.37 -4.92
CA GLU A 86 12.95 -6.73 -4.47
C GLU A 86 11.78 -6.73 -3.47
N LEU A 87 10.94 -7.77 -3.46
CA LEU A 87 9.71 -7.80 -2.64
C LEU A 87 9.99 -7.60 -1.15
N HIS A 88 11.02 -8.26 -0.62
CA HIS A 88 11.37 -8.10 0.80
C HIS A 88 11.81 -6.68 1.14
N LYS A 89 12.51 -5.99 0.24
CA LYS A 89 12.94 -4.59 0.44
C LYS A 89 11.76 -3.62 0.45
N ARG A 90 10.70 -3.90 -0.32
CA ARG A 90 9.47 -3.11 -0.28
C ARG A 90 8.82 -3.15 1.11
N ALA A 91 8.65 -4.36 1.65
CA ALA A 91 8.13 -4.55 3.01
C ALA A 91 9.07 -3.96 4.07
N GLN A 92 10.39 -4.11 3.88
CA GLN A 92 11.40 -3.56 4.79
C GLN A 92 11.29 -2.04 4.94
N VAL A 93 11.06 -1.30 3.84
CA VAL A 93 10.82 0.16 3.90
C VAL A 93 9.70 0.50 4.90
N ALA A 94 8.62 -0.28 4.90
CA ALA A 94 7.49 -0.06 5.80
C ALA A 94 7.82 -0.45 7.25
N ASN A 95 8.48 -1.58 7.44
CA ASN A 95 8.84 -2.09 8.77
C ASN A 95 9.87 -1.19 9.46
N ASP A 96 10.93 -0.78 8.75
CA ASP A 96 12.00 0.08 9.29
C ASP A 96 11.47 1.47 9.66
N ALA A 97 10.54 1.99 8.85
CA ALA A 97 9.87 3.26 9.13
C ALA A 97 8.84 3.14 10.26
N ARG A 98 8.54 1.95 10.77
CA ARG A 98 7.42 1.68 11.69
C ARG A 98 6.14 2.35 11.16
N ALA A 99 5.86 2.12 9.88
CA ALA A 99 4.73 2.71 9.20
C ALA A 99 3.40 2.20 9.80
N ASP A 100 2.37 3.00 9.65
CA ASP A 100 1.04 2.67 10.14
C ASP A 100 0.18 1.98 9.07
N LEU A 101 0.62 2.09 7.78
CA LEU A 101 -0.10 1.52 6.64
C LEU A 101 0.83 1.26 5.46
N PHE A 102 0.57 0.17 4.73
CA PHE A 102 1.23 -0.17 3.46
C PHE A 102 0.19 -0.36 2.35
N ILE A 103 0.37 0.32 1.22
CA ILE A 103 -0.51 0.24 0.05
C ILE A 103 0.32 -0.13 -1.16
N SER A 104 0.16 -1.35 -1.67
CA SER A 104 0.78 -1.80 -2.92
C SER A 104 -0.19 -1.59 -4.08
N ILE A 105 0.31 -1.07 -5.20
CA ILE A 105 -0.49 -0.66 -6.37
C ILE A 105 -0.05 -1.46 -7.58
N HIS A 106 -1.01 -2.16 -8.20
CA HIS A 106 -0.83 -3.10 -9.30
C HIS A 106 -1.90 -2.95 -10.38
N CYS A 107 -1.71 -3.60 -11.51
CA CYS A 107 -2.69 -3.77 -12.56
C CYS A 107 -2.84 -5.25 -12.90
N ASN A 108 -4.03 -5.77 -12.72
CA ASN A 108 -4.37 -7.16 -13.03
C ASN A 108 -4.23 -7.48 -14.53
N SER A 109 -4.14 -8.75 -14.83
CA SER A 109 -4.15 -9.29 -16.19
C SER A 109 -4.98 -10.56 -16.26
N SER A 110 -5.56 -10.84 -17.41
CA SER A 110 -6.34 -12.05 -17.66
C SER A 110 -6.19 -12.51 -19.11
N VAL A 111 -6.18 -13.82 -19.31
CA VAL A 111 -6.32 -14.42 -20.65
C VAL A 111 -7.69 -14.12 -21.27
N GLN A 112 -8.69 -13.86 -20.43
CA GLN A 112 -10.00 -13.36 -20.85
C GLN A 112 -9.93 -11.85 -21.02
N THR A 113 -9.66 -11.38 -22.22
CA THR A 113 -9.47 -9.95 -22.53
C THR A 113 -10.70 -9.08 -22.25
N ALA A 114 -11.87 -9.66 -22.02
CA ALA A 114 -13.08 -8.96 -21.58
C ALA A 114 -13.11 -8.69 -20.06
N ALA A 115 -12.18 -9.25 -19.28
CA ALA A 115 -12.11 -9.00 -17.85
C ALA A 115 -11.87 -7.51 -17.59
N SER A 116 -12.63 -6.92 -16.64
CA SER A 116 -12.59 -5.50 -16.32
C SER A 116 -12.97 -5.23 -14.86
N GLY A 117 -12.61 -4.07 -14.35
CA GLY A 117 -12.91 -3.61 -13.00
C GLY A 117 -11.75 -3.79 -12.02
N SER A 118 -11.90 -3.24 -10.83
CA SER A 118 -10.88 -3.22 -9.78
C SER A 118 -11.17 -4.25 -8.69
N GLU A 119 -10.15 -4.71 -8.02
CA GLU A 119 -10.22 -5.58 -6.85
C GLU A 119 -9.14 -5.21 -5.86
N THR A 120 -9.36 -5.47 -4.58
CA THR A 120 -8.37 -5.20 -3.54
C THR A 120 -8.12 -6.47 -2.74
N TYR A 121 -6.86 -6.76 -2.53
CA TYR A 121 -6.41 -7.92 -1.80
C TYR A 121 -5.87 -7.55 -0.42
N VAL A 122 -6.15 -8.42 0.54
CA VAL A 122 -5.51 -8.44 1.84
C VAL A 122 -4.75 -9.74 2.02
N MET A 123 -3.77 -9.76 2.91
CA MET A 123 -3.01 -10.97 3.20
C MET A 123 -3.91 -12.05 3.80
N GLY A 124 -3.77 -13.28 3.35
CA GLY A 124 -4.49 -14.42 3.89
C GLY A 124 -4.58 -15.60 2.95
N LEU A 125 -5.38 -16.61 3.33
CA LEU A 125 -5.62 -17.74 2.47
C LEU A 125 -6.40 -17.35 1.22
N HIS A 126 -5.99 -17.89 0.08
CA HIS A 126 -6.75 -17.71 -1.16
C HIS A 126 -8.04 -18.56 -1.12
N ALA A 127 -9.15 -17.91 -1.41
CA ALA A 127 -10.47 -18.56 -1.38
C ALA A 127 -10.75 -19.44 -2.60
N ASN A 128 -10.00 -19.28 -3.70
CA ASN A 128 -10.16 -20.00 -4.96
C ASN A 128 -8.91 -19.90 -5.83
N ASP A 129 -8.86 -20.73 -6.89
CA ASP A 129 -7.73 -20.80 -7.82
C ASP A 129 -7.44 -19.46 -8.52
N ARG A 130 -8.46 -18.64 -8.77
CA ARG A 130 -8.26 -17.32 -9.39
C ARG A 130 -7.41 -16.42 -8.50
N ASN A 131 -7.74 -16.34 -7.21
CA ASN A 131 -6.99 -15.53 -6.26
C ASN A 131 -5.57 -16.06 -6.07
N MET A 132 -5.41 -17.38 -6.05
CA MET A 132 -4.10 -18.02 -6.02
C MET A 132 -3.27 -17.66 -7.26
N ASN A 133 -3.87 -17.68 -8.45
CA ASN A 133 -3.17 -17.38 -9.70
C ASN A 133 -2.72 -15.91 -9.77
N VAL A 134 -3.51 -14.96 -9.23
CA VAL A 134 -3.06 -13.56 -9.10
C VAL A 134 -1.85 -13.49 -8.18
N ALA A 135 -1.92 -14.06 -6.97
CA ALA A 135 -0.78 -14.05 -6.05
C ALA A 135 0.46 -14.75 -6.62
N LYS A 136 0.31 -15.86 -7.33
CA LYS A 136 1.43 -16.54 -7.99
C LYS A 136 2.11 -15.61 -9.00
N ARG A 137 1.34 -14.95 -9.86
CA ARG A 137 1.88 -14.03 -10.87
C ARG A 137 2.67 -12.90 -10.22
N GLU A 138 2.13 -12.27 -9.17
CA GLU A 138 2.83 -11.19 -8.47
C GLU A 138 4.07 -11.69 -7.70
N ASN A 139 4.03 -12.93 -7.21
CA ASN A 139 5.18 -13.54 -6.52
C ASN A 139 6.25 -14.06 -7.52
N GLU A 140 5.95 -14.26 -8.81
CA GLU A 140 6.94 -14.73 -9.82
C GLU A 140 8.14 -13.80 -9.97
N VAL A 141 8.01 -12.54 -9.55
CA VAL A 141 9.12 -11.57 -9.56
C VAL A 141 10.33 -12.04 -8.73
N ILE A 142 10.14 -12.93 -7.76
CA ILE A 142 11.22 -13.56 -6.98
C ILE A 142 12.28 -14.16 -7.90
N ALA A 143 11.90 -14.79 -9.02
CA ALA A 143 12.84 -15.35 -9.98
C ALA A 143 13.79 -14.30 -10.61
N LYS A 144 13.50 -13.01 -10.47
CA LYS A 144 14.31 -11.88 -10.92
C LYS A 144 15.14 -11.25 -9.81
N GLU A 145 14.96 -11.70 -8.55
CA GLU A 145 15.70 -11.18 -7.40
C GLU A 145 17.09 -11.81 -7.29
N SER A 146 17.98 -11.17 -6.56
CA SER A 146 19.36 -11.62 -6.40
C SER A 146 19.52 -12.66 -5.30
N ASP A 147 18.63 -12.67 -4.32
CA ASP A 147 18.61 -13.58 -3.18
C ASP A 147 17.19 -14.09 -2.96
N ASN A 148 17.01 -15.39 -3.25
CA ASN A 148 15.70 -16.05 -3.13
C ASN A 148 15.59 -16.87 -1.83
N ASP A 149 16.70 -17.11 -1.12
CA ASP A 149 16.74 -17.95 0.09
C ASP A 149 15.88 -17.35 1.21
N ILE A 150 15.71 -16.04 1.21
CA ILE A 150 14.85 -15.31 2.17
C ILE A 150 13.36 -15.68 2.08
N TYR A 151 12.94 -16.39 1.02
CA TYR A 151 11.58 -16.86 0.80
C TYR A 151 11.46 -18.37 0.97
N GLU A 152 12.53 -19.06 1.41
CA GLU A 152 12.46 -20.48 1.69
C GLU A 152 11.31 -20.82 2.64
N GLY A 153 10.59 -21.89 2.33
CA GLY A 153 9.40 -22.31 3.07
C GLY A 153 8.11 -21.57 2.72
N PHE A 154 8.12 -20.58 1.85
CA PHE A 154 6.89 -19.94 1.37
C PHE A 154 6.42 -20.58 0.05
N ASP A 155 5.66 -21.68 0.18
CA ASP A 155 4.93 -22.30 -0.93
C ASP A 155 3.43 -22.19 -0.71
N LEU A 156 2.73 -21.46 -1.59
CA LEU A 156 1.27 -21.27 -1.50
C LEU A 156 0.45 -22.55 -1.52
N ASN A 157 1.04 -23.67 -1.95
CA ASN A 157 0.38 -24.97 -1.96
C ASN A 157 0.68 -25.81 -0.70
N SER A 158 1.68 -25.42 0.11
CA SER A 158 2.09 -26.22 1.26
C SER A 158 1.13 -26.06 2.45
N PRO A 159 0.90 -27.11 3.24
CA PRO A 159 0.16 -27.03 4.50
C PRO A 159 0.80 -26.06 5.50
N GLU A 160 2.13 -26.02 5.54
CA GLU A 160 2.90 -25.16 6.45
C GLU A 160 2.63 -23.68 6.15
N THR A 161 2.64 -23.29 4.87
CA THR A 161 2.31 -21.93 4.47
C THR A 161 0.86 -21.59 4.81
N LYS A 162 -0.08 -22.53 4.69
CA LYS A 162 -1.48 -22.30 5.09
C LYS A 162 -1.58 -21.97 6.58
N ILE A 163 -0.93 -22.76 7.44
CA ILE A 163 -0.89 -22.50 8.90
C ILE A 163 -0.25 -21.14 9.19
N LEU A 164 0.84 -20.80 8.48
CA LEU A 164 1.50 -19.51 8.61
C LEU A 164 0.54 -18.36 8.26
N LEU A 165 -0.17 -18.47 7.15
CA LEU A 165 -1.12 -17.47 6.70
C LEU A 165 -2.33 -17.30 7.65
N GLU A 166 -2.83 -18.41 8.21
CA GLU A 166 -3.90 -18.37 9.22
C GLU A 166 -3.47 -17.63 10.48
N ASN A 167 -2.26 -17.84 10.95
CA ASN A 167 -1.71 -17.13 12.12
C ASN A 167 -1.46 -15.64 11.86
N PHE A 168 -1.08 -15.26 10.64
CA PHE A 168 -0.85 -13.88 10.25
C PHE A 168 -2.14 -13.04 10.14
N GLN A 169 -3.28 -13.70 9.89
CA GLN A 169 -4.58 -13.03 9.68
C GLN A 169 -5.06 -12.22 10.88
N SER A 170 -4.68 -12.58 12.11
CA SER A 170 -5.38 -12.08 13.28
C SER A 170 -5.04 -10.64 13.67
N ALA A 171 -3.81 -10.17 13.46
CA ALA A 171 -3.36 -8.89 14.01
C ALA A 171 -3.76 -7.66 13.16
N TYR A 172 -3.68 -7.78 11.83
CA TYR A 172 -3.83 -6.63 10.93
C TYR A 172 -4.97 -6.78 9.92
N LEU A 173 -5.60 -7.96 9.85
CA LEU A 173 -6.61 -8.27 8.84
C LEU A 173 -7.80 -7.31 8.87
N LEU A 174 -8.33 -7.01 10.05
CA LEU A 174 -9.50 -6.14 10.19
C LEU A 174 -9.24 -4.74 9.65
N ASN A 175 -8.08 -4.15 9.96
CA ASN A 175 -7.69 -2.84 9.48
C ASN A 175 -7.41 -2.85 7.99
N SER A 176 -6.76 -3.89 7.48
CA SER A 176 -6.53 -4.09 6.04
C SER A 176 -7.83 -4.23 5.27
N ALA A 177 -8.76 -5.05 5.76
CA ALA A 177 -10.07 -5.25 5.15
C ALA A 177 -10.94 -3.98 5.20
N ASN A 178 -10.85 -3.20 6.28
CA ASN A 178 -11.53 -1.91 6.39
C ASN A 178 -11.06 -0.94 5.30
N LEU A 179 -9.73 -0.78 5.11
CA LEU A 179 -9.21 0.03 4.03
C LEU A 179 -9.60 -0.51 2.65
N ALA A 180 -9.47 -1.83 2.43
CA ALA A 180 -9.84 -2.47 1.17
C ALA A 180 -11.31 -2.22 0.80
N SER A 181 -12.21 -2.28 1.80
CA SER A 181 -13.63 -1.96 1.62
C SER A 181 -13.85 -0.52 1.16
N LYS A 182 -13.17 0.43 1.80
CA LYS A 182 -13.26 1.85 1.43
C LYS A 182 -12.73 2.10 0.02
N ILE A 183 -11.61 1.47 -0.35
CA ILE A 183 -11.05 1.59 -1.71
C ILE A 183 -12.06 1.09 -2.73
N GLN A 184 -12.64 -0.11 -2.55
CA GLN A 184 -13.59 -0.66 -3.49
C GLN A 184 -14.87 0.17 -3.56
N ASN A 185 -15.36 0.69 -2.43
CA ASN A 185 -16.51 1.60 -2.38
C ASN A 185 -16.26 2.91 -3.14
N GLU A 186 -15.09 3.54 -2.97
CA GLU A 186 -14.75 4.75 -3.70
C GLU A 186 -14.53 4.47 -5.19
N PHE A 187 -13.97 3.32 -5.55
CA PHE A 187 -13.81 2.93 -6.95
C PHE A 187 -15.16 2.74 -7.63
N GLU A 188 -16.13 2.13 -6.98
CA GLU A 188 -17.48 1.96 -7.50
C GLU A 188 -18.26 3.27 -7.56
N ASN A 189 -18.29 4.00 -6.44
CA ASN A 189 -19.21 5.13 -6.28
C ASN A 189 -18.65 6.46 -6.79
N TYR A 190 -17.33 6.69 -6.68
CA TYR A 190 -16.67 7.92 -7.13
C TYR A 190 -15.99 7.75 -8.49
N VAL A 191 -15.10 6.75 -8.62
CA VAL A 191 -14.36 6.50 -9.87
C VAL A 191 -15.22 5.86 -10.96
N LYS A 192 -16.37 5.27 -10.58
CA LYS A 192 -17.31 4.58 -11.49
C LYS A 192 -16.68 3.36 -12.17
N ARG A 193 -15.85 2.65 -11.44
CA ARG A 193 -15.28 1.39 -11.90
C ARG A 193 -16.10 0.20 -11.39
N LYS A 194 -16.10 -0.88 -12.16
CA LYS A 194 -16.72 -2.13 -11.73
C LYS A 194 -15.98 -2.65 -10.50
N ASN A 195 -16.68 -2.77 -9.39
CA ASN A 195 -16.20 -3.37 -8.16
C ASN A 195 -16.22 -4.90 -8.30
N ARG A 196 -15.08 -5.54 -8.12
CA ARG A 196 -14.93 -7.00 -8.17
C ARG A 196 -14.76 -7.60 -6.77
N GLY A 197 -14.74 -6.76 -5.74
CA GLY A 197 -14.71 -7.16 -4.34
C GLY A 197 -13.34 -7.11 -3.69
N ILE A 198 -13.36 -7.58 -2.45
CA ILE A 198 -12.18 -7.74 -1.61
C ILE A 198 -11.86 -9.24 -1.54
N HIS A 199 -10.60 -9.57 -1.67
CA HIS A 199 -10.12 -10.94 -1.69
C HIS A 199 -8.96 -11.15 -0.73
N GLN A 200 -8.69 -12.42 -0.40
CA GLN A 200 -7.52 -12.84 0.33
C GLN A 200 -6.63 -13.68 -0.57
N ALA A 201 -5.32 -13.45 -0.51
CA ALA A 201 -4.32 -14.31 -1.12
C ALA A 201 -2.94 -14.11 -0.51
N GLY A 202 -2.03 -15.05 -0.77
CA GLY A 202 -0.68 -15.09 -0.21
C GLY A 202 0.31 -14.26 -1.03
N PHE A 203 0.20 -12.95 -0.96
CA PHE A 203 1.18 -12.04 -1.58
C PHE A 203 2.40 -11.87 -0.67
N ILE A 204 3.57 -12.19 -1.16
CA ILE A 204 4.82 -12.10 -0.39
C ILE A 204 5.10 -10.66 0.04
N VAL A 205 4.81 -9.68 -0.80
CA VAL A 205 4.98 -8.26 -0.45
C VAL A 205 4.15 -7.85 0.77
N LEU A 206 2.96 -8.45 0.95
CA LEU A 206 2.12 -8.21 2.12
C LEU A 206 2.53 -9.09 3.31
N TRP A 207 2.95 -10.34 3.04
CA TRP A 207 3.38 -11.27 4.09
C TRP A 207 4.57 -10.74 4.91
N LYS A 208 5.50 -10.07 4.26
CA LYS A 208 6.68 -9.53 4.91
C LYS A 208 6.43 -8.21 5.67
N THR A 209 5.22 -7.63 5.61
CA THR A 209 4.87 -6.41 6.36
C THR A 209 4.32 -6.76 7.75
N ASN A 210 4.74 -6.02 8.78
CA ASN A 210 4.25 -6.17 10.16
C ASN A 210 3.26 -5.05 10.52
N LEU A 211 2.33 -4.74 9.61
CA LEU A 211 1.37 -3.64 9.73
C LEU A 211 0.16 -3.87 8.81
N PRO A 212 -0.95 -3.11 8.97
CA PRO A 212 -2.06 -3.15 8.02
C PRO A 212 -1.58 -2.91 6.59
N SER A 213 -1.97 -3.80 5.66
CA SER A 213 -1.49 -3.76 4.29
C SER A 213 -2.53 -4.23 3.29
N VAL A 214 -2.55 -3.60 2.11
CA VAL A 214 -3.41 -3.95 0.99
C VAL A 214 -2.64 -3.97 -0.32
N LEU A 215 -3.07 -4.82 -1.26
CA LEU A 215 -2.66 -4.78 -2.67
C LEU A 215 -3.88 -4.42 -3.51
N VAL A 216 -3.76 -3.36 -4.27
CA VAL A 216 -4.86 -2.79 -5.07
C VAL A 216 -4.59 -3.07 -6.53
N GLU A 217 -5.47 -3.88 -7.14
CA GLU A 217 -5.54 -4.12 -8.58
C GLU A 217 -6.43 -3.05 -9.21
N LEU A 218 -5.84 -2.07 -9.86
CA LEU A 218 -6.54 -0.91 -10.42
C LEU A 218 -7.50 -1.28 -11.55
N GLY A 219 -7.23 -2.36 -12.28
CA GLY A 219 -7.98 -2.85 -13.43
C GLY A 219 -7.18 -3.85 -14.23
N PHE A 220 -7.70 -4.33 -15.34
CA PHE A 220 -7.07 -5.35 -16.19
C PHE A 220 -6.32 -4.70 -17.35
N ILE A 221 -4.99 -4.57 -17.26
CA ILE A 221 -4.18 -3.94 -18.31
C ILE A 221 -4.23 -4.75 -19.64
N SER A 222 -4.57 -6.04 -19.58
CA SER A 222 -4.80 -6.89 -20.75
C SER A 222 -6.10 -6.58 -21.53
N ASN A 223 -7.00 -5.75 -20.94
CA ASN A 223 -8.22 -5.28 -21.61
C ASN A 223 -7.96 -3.91 -22.26
N LEU A 224 -8.19 -3.78 -23.55
CA LEU A 224 -7.87 -2.56 -24.31
C LEU A 224 -8.57 -1.30 -23.77
N ALA A 225 -9.82 -1.40 -23.32
CA ALA A 225 -10.55 -0.25 -22.78
C ALA A 225 -10.00 0.17 -21.40
N GLU A 226 -9.66 -0.83 -20.57
CA GLU A 226 -9.02 -0.62 -19.27
C GLU A 226 -7.60 -0.06 -19.44
N GLU A 227 -6.80 -0.63 -20.35
CA GLU A 227 -5.46 -0.12 -20.67
C GLU A 227 -5.53 1.36 -21.07
N LYS A 228 -6.40 1.71 -22.01
CA LYS A 228 -6.58 3.10 -22.44
C LYS A 228 -6.95 4.02 -21.29
N TYR A 229 -7.79 3.58 -20.36
CA TYR A 229 -8.16 4.34 -19.17
C TYR A 229 -6.99 4.47 -18.20
N LEU A 230 -6.35 3.35 -17.84
CA LEU A 230 -5.28 3.29 -16.84
C LEU A 230 -3.99 4.01 -17.30
N THR A 231 -3.76 4.12 -18.61
CA THR A 231 -2.63 4.87 -19.17
C THR A 231 -2.92 6.35 -19.37
N SER A 232 -4.19 6.78 -19.32
CA SER A 232 -4.55 8.18 -19.43
C SER A 232 -4.24 8.95 -18.14
N LYS A 233 -3.88 10.23 -18.28
CA LYS A 233 -3.64 11.12 -17.12
C LYS A 233 -4.90 11.26 -16.26
N GLU A 234 -6.05 11.35 -16.90
CA GLU A 234 -7.35 11.47 -16.26
C GLU A 234 -7.71 10.22 -15.48
N GLY A 235 -7.50 9.03 -16.07
CA GLY A 235 -7.74 7.75 -15.40
C GLY A 235 -6.83 7.55 -14.20
N GLN A 236 -5.52 7.81 -14.36
CA GLN A 236 -4.54 7.72 -13.26
C GLN A 236 -4.88 8.68 -12.11
N LYS A 237 -5.26 9.92 -12.43
CA LYS A 237 -5.69 10.91 -11.43
C LYS A 237 -6.96 10.45 -10.73
N SER A 238 -7.95 9.97 -11.47
CA SER A 238 -9.24 9.54 -10.94
C SER A 238 -9.10 8.36 -9.97
N VAL A 239 -8.31 7.32 -10.31
CA VAL A 239 -8.08 6.19 -9.39
C VAL A 239 -7.28 6.63 -8.15
N ALA A 240 -6.30 7.51 -8.32
CA ALA A 240 -5.54 8.07 -7.19
C ALA A 240 -6.43 8.89 -6.25
N GLU A 241 -7.36 9.68 -6.79
CA GLU A 241 -8.36 10.42 -6.00
C GLU A 241 -9.29 9.47 -5.24
N GLY A 242 -9.77 8.38 -5.86
CA GLY A 242 -10.56 7.34 -5.19
C GLY A 242 -9.81 6.73 -4.02
N MET A 243 -8.55 6.33 -4.22
CA MET A 243 -7.69 5.80 -3.16
C MET A 243 -7.43 6.83 -2.05
N TYR A 244 -7.20 8.09 -2.39
CA TYR A 244 -7.02 9.17 -1.42
C TYR A 244 -8.26 9.36 -0.54
N ARG A 245 -9.46 9.36 -1.12
CA ARG A 245 -10.72 9.47 -0.39
C ARG A 245 -10.91 8.32 0.58
N ALA A 246 -10.63 7.08 0.13
CA ALA A 246 -10.65 5.89 0.97
C ALA A 246 -9.64 5.98 2.12
N PHE A 247 -8.40 6.39 1.83
CA PHE A 247 -7.36 6.61 2.82
C PHE A 247 -7.77 7.64 3.88
N LYS A 248 -8.34 8.78 3.46
CA LYS A 248 -8.79 9.83 4.37
C LYS A 248 -9.88 9.33 5.32
N GLN A 249 -10.86 8.56 4.81
CA GLN A 249 -11.89 7.93 5.63
C GLN A 249 -11.29 6.94 6.62
N TYR A 250 -10.44 6.02 6.14
CA TYR A 250 -9.75 5.05 6.97
C TYR A 250 -8.98 5.71 8.12
N LYS A 251 -8.13 6.71 7.81
CA LYS A 251 -7.34 7.42 8.82
C LYS A 251 -8.22 8.12 9.87
N SER A 252 -9.37 8.65 9.47
CA SER A 252 -10.28 9.34 10.41
C SER A 252 -10.93 8.38 11.41
N GLU A 253 -11.02 7.09 11.14
CA GLU A 253 -11.59 6.07 12.01
C GLU A 253 -10.59 5.48 13.01
N LEU A 254 -9.28 5.70 12.79
CA LEU A 254 -8.22 5.23 13.69
C LEU A 254 -8.00 6.16 14.91
N ARG A 255 -8.80 7.20 15.07
CA ARG A 255 -8.69 8.19 16.15
C ARG A 255 -9.48 7.79 17.38
#